data_cf75736c5ef577bf03424781fbac89ff
#
_entry.id   cf75736c5ef577bf03424781fbac89ff
#
_cell.length_a   1.000
_cell.length_b   1.000
_cell.length_c   1.000
_cell.angle_alpha   90.00
_cell.angle_beta   90.00
_cell.angle_gamma   90.00
#
_symmetry.space_group_name_H-M   'P 1'
#
loop_
_entity.id
_entity.type
_entity.pdbx_description
1 polymer ?
#
loop_
_entity_poly.entity_id
_entity_poly.type
_entity_poly.pdbx_seq_one_letter_code
_entity_poly.pdbx_strand_id
1 'polypeptide(L)'
;MKLSERASRSSQGRALRRMPGKHIPAVGPASAPAPFLLGCGSCTSVCEMKKYMMKHSLFLALVWCAALVLCASCVVRHVRGTNGNLGVWLTDGLAAGLLVYAIWHEPIHRFCSHGVGRVLAILFGCGMAVFVCLLAFVAVSGYSDQPKGEKKAVIVLGAGLRGERITSLLKCRLDAAYAYWQDHPETLLVVAGGQGPGETIPEGRAMKQYLVEKGVPEEQVLAECASTSTEENFAFSRPLLAERGISASDPVVLVTNAFHCYRAGKYAAMAGFTDVDKLPASINASAVLPCYFREVFAVLYYWVFKSSAAGWMHGMVGRLQIK
;
A
#
# COMPACT_ATOMS: atom_id res chain seq x y z
N MET A 1 -62.19 35.41 35.24
CA MET A 1 -62.25 36.74 35.94
C MET A 1 -61.57 37.76 35.01
N LYS A 2 -62.42 38.62 34.47
CA LYS A 2 -62.22 40.04 34.03
C LYS A 2 -61.13 40.33 33.01
N LEU A 3 -61.53 40.62 31.77
CA LEU A 3 -61.98 41.88 31.22
C LEU A 3 -60.90 42.92 31.20
N SER A 4 -60.58 43.74 30.19
CA SER A 4 -61.38 44.31 29.06
C SER A 4 -60.43 45.35 28.38
N GLU A 5 -60.55 45.48 27.08
CA GLU A 5 -61.03 46.69 26.41
C GLU A 5 -60.11 47.94 26.54
N ARG A 6 -59.83 48.70 25.56
CA ARG A 6 -60.48 49.42 24.45
C ARG A 6 -59.42 50.27 23.74
N ALA A 7 -59.39 50.32 22.44
CA ALA A 7 -60.00 51.32 21.55
C ALA A 7 -59.50 52.76 21.81
N SER A 8 -59.18 53.59 20.89
CA SER A 8 -59.62 53.96 19.56
C SER A 8 -59.03 55.34 19.18
N ARG A 9 -58.99 55.66 17.89
CA ARG A 9 -59.12 56.99 17.23
C ARG A 9 -58.05 58.04 17.49
N SER A 10 -57.55 58.80 16.50
CA SER A 10 -58.19 59.64 15.46
C SER A 10 -57.10 60.23 14.56
N SER A 11 -57.19 60.16 13.25
CA SER A 11 -57.66 61.20 12.31
C SER A 11 -57.20 62.64 12.52
N GLN A 12 -56.61 63.20 11.50
CA GLN A 12 -56.59 64.55 10.93
C GLN A 12 -55.19 64.86 10.40
N GLY A 13 -54.93 65.15 9.12
CA GLY A 13 -55.67 66.00 8.24
C GLY A 13 -54.87 67.32 8.06
N ARG A 14 -54.60 67.68 6.81
CA ARG A 14 -54.03 68.93 6.30
C ARG A 14 -52.54 68.93 5.96
N ALA A 15 -52.09 69.51 4.87
CA ALA A 15 -52.69 70.36 3.86
C ALA A 15 -51.72 70.38 2.65
N LEU A 16 -52.32 70.56 1.49
CA LEU A 16 -51.71 70.97 0.25
C LEU A 16 -50.97 72.31 0.39
N ARG A 17 -49.72 72.39 -0.09
CA ARG A 17 -49.17 73.65 -0.62
C ARG A 17 -48.64 73.40 -2.01
N ARG A 18 -49.34 74.06 -2.98
CA ARG A 18 -48.83 74.35 -4.31
C ARG A 18 -47.85 75.51 -4.23
N MET A 19 -46.87 75.53 -5.12
CA MET A 19 -46.32 76.58 -5.93
C MET A 19 -44.88 76.34 -6.36
N PRO A 20 -44.35 76.91 -7.41
CA PRO A 20 -44.80 77.06 -8.79
C PRO A 20 -43.74 76.53 -9.80
N GLY A 21 -44.18 76.54 -11.06
CA GLY A 21 -43.46 75.98 -12.20
C GLY A 21 -42.11 76.68 -12.53
N LYS A 22 -41.27 75.91 -13.14
CA LYS A 22 -40.17 76.37 -13.95
C LYS A 22 -40.08 75.54 -15.25
N HIS A 23 -39.94 76.25 -16.31
CA HIS A 23 -39.70 75.99 -17.71
C HIS A 23 -39.14 74.64 -18.07
N ILE A 24 -39.79 73.98 -19.05
CA ILE A 24 -39.30 72.80 -19.82
C ILE A 24 -38.58 73.33 -21.04
N PRO A 25 -37.29 73.01 -21.30
CA PRO A 25 -36.70 73.18 -22.62
C PRO A 25 -36.96 71.85 -23.45
N ALA A 26 -37.23 72.10 -24.71
CA ALA A 26 -37.55 71.04 -25.70
C ALA A 26 -36.45 69.95 -25.83
N VAL A 27 -36.88 68.73 -25.78
CA VAL A 27 -36.02 67.57 -26.00
C VAL A 27 -36.00 67.20 -27.46
N GLY A 28 -34.82 67.18 -28.05
CA GLY A 28 -34.55 66.60 -29.36
C GLY A 28 -34.68 65.09 -29.37
N PRO A 29 -34.79 64.40 -30.51
CA PRO A 29 -35.08 62.97 -30.60
C PRO A 29 -33.97 62.15 -29.98
N ALA A 30 -34.35 61.33 -28.99
CA ALA A 30 -33.48 60.42 -28.27
C ALA A 30 -33.00 59.30 -29.21
N SER A 31 -31.69 59.17 -29.33
CA SER A 31 -31.04 57.99 -29.87
C SER A 31 -31.42 56.76 -29.05
N ALA A 32 -31.82 55.69 -29.69
CA ALA A 32 -32.15 54.42 -29.09
C ALA A 32 -30.97 53.88 -28.24
N PRO A 33 -31.22 53.37 -27.02
CA PRO A 33 -30.17 52.72 -26.24
C PRO A 33 -29.75 51.41 -26.92
N ALA A 34 -28.43 51.22 -27.07
CA ALA A 34 -27.84 49.97 -27.51
C ALA A 34 -28.32 48.82 -26.61
N PRO A 35 -28.51 47.61 -27.17
CA PRO A 35 -28.90 46.47 -26.37
C PRO A 35 -27.81 46.13 -25.36
N PHE A 36 -28.12 46.29 -24.10
CA PHE A 36 -27.31 45.82 -22.96
C PHE A 36 -27.23 44.28 -23.10
N LEU A 37 -26.12 43.75 -23.65
CA LEU A 37 -25.78 42.35 -23.63
C LEU A 37 -25.60 42.00 -22.14
N LEU A 38 -26.69 41.58 -21.51
CA LEU A 38 -26.63 40.80 -20.27
C LEU A 38 -25.82 39.52 -20.58
N GLY A 39 -24.51 39.63 -20.35
CA GLY A 39 -23.61 38.47 -20.43
C GLY A 39 -24.18 37.36 -19.56
N CYS A 40 -24.50 36.26 -20.18
CA CYS A 40 -25.08 35.06 -19.58
C CYS A 40 -24.12 34.43 -18.55
N GLY A 41 -23.93 35.10 -17.40
CA GLY A 41 -23.17 34.58 -16.27
C GLY A 41 -23.82 33.33 -15.61
N SER A 42 -25.11 33.08 -15.90
CA SER A 42 -25.82 31.93 -15.35
C SER A 42 -25.55 30.62 -16.10
N CYS A 43 -25.18 30.68 -17.38
CA CYS A 43 -24.93 29.46 -18.19
C CYS A 43 -23.56 28.84 -17.85
N THR A 44 -22.56 29.64 -17.57
CA THR A 44 -21.23 29.17 -17.15
C THR A 44 -21.26 28.53 -15.76
N SER A 45 -22.02 29.09 -14.82
CA SER A 45 -22.16 28.56 -13.47
C SER A 45 -22.90 27.21 -13.44
N VAL A 46 -23.95 27.04 -14.27
CA VAL A 46 -24.69 25.79 -14.40
C VAL A 46 -23.82 24.70 -15.05
N CYS A 47 -23.03 25.05 -16.04
CA CYS A 47 -22.11 24.11 -16.70
C CYS A 47 -20.99 23.64 -15.73
N GLU A 48 -20.43 24.56 -14.97
CA GLU A 48 -19.42 24.22 -13.94
C GLU A 48 -20.02 23.35 -12.81
N MET A 49 -21.24 23.67 -12.38
CA MET A 49 -21.95 22.87 -11.36
C MET A 49 -22.23 21.45 -11.88
N LYS A 50 -22.67 21.28 -13.14
CA LYS A 50 -22.87 19.97 -13.76
C LYS A 50 -21.57 19.18 -13.87
N LYS A 51 -20.47 19.81 -14.27
CA LYS A 51 -19.12 19.20 -14.30
C LYS A 51 -18.68 18.76 -12.90
N TYR A 52 -18.90 19.56 -11.87
CA TYR A 52 -18.57 19.24 -10.49
C TYR A 52 -19.37 18.03 -10.00
N MET A 53 -20.70 18.05 -10.20
CA MET A 53 -21.58 16.93 -9.83
C MET A 53 -21.18 15.64 -10.56
N MET A 54 -20.86 15.71 -11.85
CA MET A 54 -20.44 14.56 -12.63
C MET A 54 -19.09 13.98 -12.14
N LYS A 55 -18.12 14.84 -11.82
CA LYS A 55 -16.84 14.40 -11.23
C LYS A 55 -17.03 13.74 -9.86
N HIS A 56 -17.89 14.32 -9.03
CA HIS A 56 -18.20 13.76 -7.72
C HIS A 56 -18.90 12.40 -7.81
N SER A 57 -19.89 12.28 -8.71
CA SER A 57 -20.57 11.00 -8.94
C SER A 57 -19.63 9.93 -9.50
N LEU A 58 -18.73 10.30 -10.44
CA LEU A 58 -17.72 9.38 -10.96
C LEU A 58 -16.74 8.93 -9.87
N PHE A 59 -16.29 9.86 -9.03
CA PHE A 59 -15.41 9.53 -7.91
C PHE A 59 -16.06 8.54 -6.95
N LEU A 60 -17.32 8.78 -6.55
CA LEU A 60 -18.06 7.85 -5.69
C LEU A 60 -18.27 6.48 -6.36
N ALA A 61 -18.59 6.45 -7.65
CA ALA A 61 -18.69 5.19 -8.38
C ALA A 61 -17.38 4.41 -8.36
N LEU A 62 -16.24 5.07 -8.53
CA LEU A 62 -14.91 4.43 -8.43
C LEU A 62 -14.64 3.90 -7.02
N VAL A 63 -15.00 4.66 -5.97
CA VAL A 63 -14.87 4.20 -4.58
C VAL A 63 -15.73 2.95 -4.32
N TRP A 64 -16.98 2.93 -4.79
CA TRP A 64 -17.85 1.76 -4.69
C TRP A 64 -17.28 0.55 -5.43
N CYS A 65 -16.81 0.72 -6.67
CA CYS A 65 -16.16 -0.34 -7.43
C CYS A 65 -14.94 -0.90 -6.70
N ALA A 66 -14.07 -0.02 -6.20
CA ALA A 66 -12.88 -0.43 -5.46
C ALA A 66 -13.25 -1.19 -4.17
N ALA A 67 -14.22 -0.70 -3.41
CA ALA A 67 -14.71 -1.36 -2.19
C ALA A 67 -15.26 -2.76 -2.50
N LEU A 68 -16.11 -2.90 -3.52
CA LEU A 68 -16.69 -4.19 -3.90
C LEU A 68 -15.64 -5.20 -4.38
N VAL A 69 -14.67 -4.76 -5.21
CA VAL A 69 -13.57 -5.61 -5.67
C VAL A 69 -12.71 -6.09 -4.49
N LEU A 70 -12.38 -5.20 -3.55
CA LEU A 70 -11.63 -5.57 -2.36
C LEU A 70 -12.43 -6.52 -1.46
N CYS A 71 -13.70 -6.26 -1.23
CA CYS A 71 -14.57 -7.16 -0.45
C CYS A 71 -14.66 -8.55 -1.09
N ALA A 72 -14.86 -8.63 -2.40
CA ALA A 72 -14.85 -9.91 -3.11
C ALA A 72 -13.51 -10.63 -2.95
N SER A 73 -12.40 -9.91 -3.05
CA SER A 73 -11.05 -10.46 -2.81
C SER A 73 -10.89 -10.96 -1.36
N CYS A 74 -11.44 -10.23 -0.35
CA CYS A 74 -11.44 -10.65 1.05
C CYS A 74 -12.21 -11.97 1.22
N VAL A 75 -13.43 -12.05 0.69
CA VAL A 75 -14.25 -13.26 0.74
C VAL A 75 -13.54 -14.45 0.11
N VAL A 76 -12.97 -14.28 -1.09
CA VAL A 76 -12.22 -15.36 -1.77
C VAL A 76 -11.03 -15.84 -0.94
N ARG A 77 -10.30 -14.93 -0.27
CA ARG A 77 -9.18 -15.32 0.61
C ARG A 77 -9.66 -16.12 1.82
N HIS A 78 -10.73 -15.67 2.49
CA HIS A 78 -11.27 -16.35 3.66
C HIS A 78 -11.85 -17.74 3.32
N VAL A 79 -12.58 -17.84 2.21
CA VAL A 79 -13.10 -19.13 1.72
C VAL A 79 -11.99 -20.11 1.36
N ARG A 80 -10.87 -19.61 0.82
CA ARG A 80 -9.69 -20.45 0.52
C ARG A 80 -8.83 -20.74 1.76
N GLY A 81 -9.24 -20.31 2.95
CA GLY A 81 -8.54 -20.61 4.21
C GLY A 81 -7.14 -20.00 4.26
N THR A 82 -6.95 -18.76 3.81
CA THR A 82 -5.67 -18.07 4.00
C THR A 82 -5.46 -17.76 5.47
N ASN A 83 -4.27 -18.10 5.99
CA ASN A 83 -3.89 -17.77 7.36
C ASN A 83 -3.93 -16.25 7.56
N GLY A 84 -4.60 -15.80 8.63
CA GLY A 84 -4.66 -14.39 9.02
C GLY A 84 -3.25 -13.89 9.35
N ASN A 85 -2.80 -12.86 8.65
CA ASN A 85 -1.58 -12.12 8.98
C ASN A 85 -1.85 -10.61 8.90
N LEU A 86 -0.92 -9.81 9.39
CA LEU A 86 -1.06 -8.34 9.41
C LEU A 86 -1.50 -7.76 8.06
N GLY A 87 -0.93 -8.23 6.95
CA GLY A 87 -1.27 -7.75 5.61
C GLY A 87 -2.71 -8.09 5.19
N VAL A 88 -3.22 -9.27 5.58
CA VAL A 88 -4.62 -9.65 5.36
C VAL A 88 -5.54 -8.73 6.16
N TRP A 89 -5.28 -8.54 7.47
CA TRP A 89 -6.08 -7.66 8.33
C TRP A 89 -6.09 -6.20 7.83
N LEU A 90 -4.96 -5.70 7.34
CA LEU A 90 -4.86 -4.36 6.76
C LEU A 90 -5.68 -4.22 5.47
N THR A 91 -5.64 -5.24 4.59
CA THR A 91 -6.46 -5.23 3.37
C THR A 91 -7.95 -5.33 3.65
N ASP A 92 -8.34 -6.10 4.66
CA ASP A 92 -9.73 -6.23 5.08
C ASP A 92 -10.21 -4.93 5.72
N GLY A 93 -9.38 -4.29 6.56
CA GLY A 93 -9.61 -2.97 7.11
C GLY A 93 -9.76 -1.87 6.04
N LEU A 94 -8.94 -1.92 4.99
CA LEU A 94 -9.07 -1.00 3.85
C LEU A 94 -10.40 -1.20 3.12
N ALA A 95 -10.80 -2.45 2.87
CA ALA A 95 -12.09 -2.75 2.24
C ALA A 95 -13.27 -2.24 3.07
N ALA A 96 -13.24 -2.49 4.38
CA ALA A 96 -14.26 -2.00 5.32
C ALA A 96 -14.28 -0.47 5.39
N GLY A 97 -13.11 0.18 5.45
CA GLY A 97 -12.98 1.64 5.47
C GLY A 97 -13.53 2.30 4.20
N LEU A 98 -13.28 1.72 3.03
CA LEU A 98 -13.84 2.21 1.76
C LEU A 98 -15.36 2.04 1.72
N LEU A 99 -15.92 0.94 2.24
CA LEU A 99 -17.38 0.77 2.36
C LEU A 99 -18.00 1.81 3.29
N VAL A 100 -17.40 2.01 4.47
CA VAL A 100 -17.83 3.04 5.42
C VAL A 100 -17.79 4.42 4.76
N TYR A 101 -16.70 4.75 4.07
CA TYR A 101 -16.60 6.01 3.35
C TYR A 101 -17.65 6.14 2.23
N ALA A 102 -17.88 5.08 1.45
CA ALA A 102 -18.85 5.10 0.36
C ALA A 102 -20.29 5.35 0.86
N ILE A 103 -20.63 4.81 2.05
CA ILE A 103 -21.97 4.96 2.68
C ILE A 103 -22.11 6.33 3.36
N TRP A 104 -21.08 6.77 4.09
CA TRP A 104 -21.13 7.97 4.94
C TRP A 104 -20.23 9.11 4.46
N HIS A 105 -19.98 9.22 3.14
CA HIS A 105 -19.07 10.24 2.61
C HIS A 105 -19.50 11.68 2.96
N GLU A 106 -20.80 11.99 2.95
CA GLU A 106 -21.32 13.33 3.28
C GLU A 106 -21.04 13.75 4.74
N PRO A 107 -21.41 12.97 5.79
CA PRO A 107 -21.06 13.31 7.15
C PRO A 107 -19.56 13.30 7.41
N ILE A 108 -18.79 12.38 6.80
CA ILE A 108 -17.33 12.36 6.90
C ILE A 108 -16.75 13.64 6.32
N HIS A 109 -17.17 14.06 5.12
CA HIS A 109 -16.70 15.28 4.50
C HIS A 109 -17.02 16.53 5.35
N ARG A 110 -18.23 16.61 5.90
CA ARG A 110 -18.62 17.70 6.82
C ARG A 110 -17.74 17.71 8.07
N PHE A 111 -17.50 16.56 8.69
CA PHE A 111 -16.62 16.47 9.85
C PHE A 111 -15.17 16.89 9.51
N CYS A 112 -14.63 16.39 8.38
CA CYS A 112 -13.26 16.69 7.95
C CYS A 112 -13.04 18.13 7.45
N SER A 113 -14.10 18.92 7.20
CA SER A 113 -13.97 20.30 6.72
C SER A 113 -13.73 21.34 7.82
N HIS A 114 -13.98 21.03 9.10
CA HIS A 114 -13.92 21.99 10.21
C HIS A 114 -13.21 21.44 11.45
N GLY A 115 -12.62 22.35 12.24
CA GLY A 115 -12.08 22.06 13.57
C GLY A 115 -11.12 20.89 13.64
N VAL A 116 -11.30 20.04 14.66
CA VAL A 116 -10.46 18.85 14.93
C VAL A 116 -10.53 17.85 13.77
N GLY A 117 -11.68 17.70 13.12
CA GLY A 117 -11.85 16.79 11.97
C GLY A 117 -10.92 17.16 10.81
N ARG A 118 -10.72 18.45 10.55
CA ARG A 118 -9.78 18.93 9.53
C ARG A 118 -8.34 18.58 9.86
N VAL A 119 -7.94 18.73 11.11
CA VAL A 119 -6.58 18.36 11.56
C VAL A 119 -6.36 16.86 11.39
N LEU A 120 -7.32 16.04 11.84
CA LEU A 120 -7.25 14.58 11.68
C LEU A 120 -7.20 14.16 10.22
N ALA A 121 -7.97 14.80 9.34
CA ALA A 121 -7.94 14.52 7.91
C ALA A 121 -6.57 14.86 7.29
N ILE A 122 -5.95 15.96 7.67
CA ILE A 122 -4.59 16.35 7.22
C ILE A 122 -3.58 15.32 7.71
N LEU A 123 -3.58 14.97 9.00
CA LEU A 123 -2.67 13.97 9.56
C LEU A 123 -2.82 12.60 8.90
N PHE A 124 -4.06 12.16 8.67
CA PHE A 124 -4.35 10.94 7.94
C PHE A 124 -3.83 11.01 6.50
N GLY A 125 -4.06 12.12 5.80
CA GLY A 125 -3.56 12.34 4.43
C GLY A 125 -2.03 12.31 4.37
N CYS A 126 -1.34 12.95 5.30
CA CYS A 126 0.12 12.89 5.41
C CYS A 126 0.62 11.47 5.68
N GLY A 127 0.00 10.76 6.62
CA GLY A 127 0.33 9.36 6.91
C GLY A 127 0.11 8.44 5.71
N MET A 128 -0.98 8.64 4.98
CA MET A 128 -1.28 7.89 3.75
C MET A 128 -0.27 8.21 2.63
N ALA A 129 0.13 9.47 2.47
CA ALA A 129 1.17 9.85 1.50
C ALA A 129 2.51 9.16 1.81
N VAL A 130 2.93 9.15 3.08
CA VAL A 130 4.14 8.42 3.52
C VAL A 130 3.99 6.92 3.25
N PHE A 131 2.84 6.33 3.57
CA PHE A 131 2.59 4.91 3.31
C PHE A 131 2.68 4.57 1.82
N VAL A 132 2.10 5.39 0.94
CA VAL A 132 2.17 5.21 -0.52
C VAL A 132 3.61 5.36 -1.03
N CYS A 133 4.38 6.32 -0.51
CA CYS A 133 5.80 6.46 -0.85
C CYS A 133 6.61 5.21 -0.44
N LEU A 134 6.37 4.68 0.76
CA LEU A 134 7.01 3.44 1.21
C LEU A 134 6.59 2.23 0.38
N LEU A 135 5.32 2.15 0.01
CA LEU A 135 4.81 1.09 -0.86
C LEU A 135 5.49 1.13 -2.25
N ALA A 136 5.61 2.32 -2.83
CA ALA A 136 6.31 2.53 -4.09
C ALA A 136 7.81 2.17 -3.97
N PHE A 137 8.45 2.56 -2.86
CA PHE A 137 9.84 2.18 -2.58
C PHE A 137 10.01 0.66 -2.53
N VAL A 138 9.16 -0.07 -1.80
CA VAL A 138 9.20 -1.54 -1.73
C VAL A 138 8.97 -2.15 -3.10
N ALA A 139 8.04 -1.63 -3.89
CA ALA A 139 7.74 -2.13 -5.23
C ALA A 139 8.92 -1.94 -6.19
N VAL A 140 9.51 -0.75 -6.23
CA VAL A 140 10.62 -0.44 -7.15
C VAL A 140 11.90 -1.17 -6.74
N SER A 141 12.24 -1.19 -5.44
CA SER A 141 13.44 -1.83 -4.94
C SER A 141 13.45 -3.36 -5.10
N GLY A 142 12.28 -3.96 -5.34
CA GLY A 142 12.15 -5.38 -5.63
C GLY A 142 12.77 -5.80 -6.96
N TYR A 143 12.90 -4.88 -7.91
CA TYR A 143 13.42 -5.14 -9.26
C TYR A 143 14.80 -4.54 -9.50
N SER A 144 15.45 -3.99 -8.47
CA SER A 144 16.83 -3.57 -8.54
C SER A 144 17.80 -4.77 -8.50
N ASP A 145 18.97 -4.62 -9.08
CA ASP A 145 20.08 -5.59 -9.01
C ASP A 145 19.67 -6.99 -9.49
N GLN A 146 19.10 -7.06 -10.71
CA GLN A 146 18.75 -8.35 -11.33
C GLN A 146 20.00 -9.08 -11.79
N PRO A 147 19.98 -10.45 -11.82
CA PRO A 147 21.15 -11.28 -12.13
C PRO A 147 21.75 -10.91 -13.49
N LYS A 148 23.07 -10.76 -13.49
CA LYS A 148 23.89 -10.54 -14.69
C LYS A 148 24.99 -11.59 -14.75
N GLY A 149 24.97 -12.37 -15.82
CA GLY A 149 25.95 -13.46 -16.01
C GLY A 149 25.75 -14.63 -15.05
N GLU A 150 26.72 -15.54 -15.07
CA GLU A 150 26.71 -16.75 -14.25
C GLU A 150 27.02 -16.43 -12.79
N LYS A 151 26.29 -17.04 -11.89
CA LYS A 151 26.49 -16.97 -10.45
C LYS A 151 26.78 -18.35 -9.88
N LYS A 152 27.57 -18.44 -8.84
CA LYS A 152 27.98 -19.73 -8.27
C LYS A 152 26.85 -20.47 -7.56
N ALA A 153 25.94 -19.72 -6.94
CA ALA A 153 24.82 -20.31 -6.23
C ALA A 153 23.55 -19.45 -6.30
N VAL A 154 22.43 -20.11 -6.15
CA VAL A 154 21.10 -19.51 -5.95
C VAL A 154 20.63 -19.84 -4.54
N ILE A 155 20.23 -18.84 -3.78
CA ILE A 155 19.61 -19.00 -2.46
C ILE A 155 18.12 -18.71 -2.59
N VAL A 156 17.28 -19.73 -2.43
CA VAL A 156 15.80 -19.63 -2.49
C VAL A 156 15.25 -19.55 -1.09
N LEU A 157 14.55 -18.45 -0.78
CA LEU A 157 13.95 -18.29 0.54
C LEU A 157 12.58 -18.96 0.63
N GLY A 158 12.28 -19.57 1.76
CA GLY A 158 10.97 -20.11 2.11
C GLY A 158 9.86 -19.07 2.15
N ALA A 159 8.61 -19.51 1.97
CA ALA A 159 7.41 -18.66 1.98
C ALA A 159 6.20 -19.35 2.63
N GLY A 160 6.43 -20.43 3.34
CA GLY A 160 5.42 -21.21 4.05
C GLY A 160 4.86 -22.39 3.29
N LEU A 161 4.52 -23.43 4.04
CA LEU A 161 3.77 -24.60 3.60
C LEU A 161 2.34 -24.59 4.15
N ARG A 162 1.49 -25.43 3.62
CA ARG A 162 0.20 -25.83 4.21
C ARG A 162 0.26 -27.31 4.53
N GLY A 163 0.58 -27.68 5.77
CA GLY A 163 1.01 -29.02 6.10
C GLY A 163 2.30 -29.34 5.34
N GLU A 164 2.25 -30.18 4.34
CA GLU A 164 3.37 -30.51 3.43
C GLU A 164 3.28 -29.82 2.07
N ARG A 165 2.15 -29.17 1.77
CA ARG A 165 1.91 -28.63 0.43
C ARG A 165 2.59 -27.27 0.26
N ILE A 166 3.33 -27.14 -0.81
CA ILE A 166 3.95 -25.89 -1.24
C ILE A 166 2.87 -24.83 -1.51
N THR A 167 2.99 -23.66 -0.88
CA THR A 167 2.11 -22.53 -1.14
C THR A 167 2.36 -21.95 -2.52
N SER A 168 1.39 -21.20 -3.07
CA SER A 168 1.54 -20.59 -4.37
C SER A 168 2.69 -19.56 -4.43
N LEU A 169 2.96 -18.85 -3.32
CA LEU A 169 4.09 -17.92 -3.23
C LEU A 169 5.44 -18.67 -3.29
N LEU A 170 5.54 -19.76 -2.54
CA LEU A 170 6.74 -20.61 -2.53
C LEU A 170 6.95 -21.26 -3.89
N LYS A 171 5.88 -21.73 -4.52
CA LYS A 171 5.94 -22.30 -5.87
C LYS A 171 6.50 -21.31 -6.89
N CYS A 172 6.05 -20.05 -6.86
CA CYS A 172 6.58 -19.02 -7.76
C CYS A 172 8.10 -18.80 -7.57
N ARG A 173 8.61 -18.87 -6.33
CA ARG A 173 10.06 -18.79 -6.06
C ARG A 173 10.81 -19.97 -6.63
N LEU A 174 10.30 -21.16 -6.40
CA LEU A 174 10.91 -22.41 -6.90
C LEU A 174 10.90 -22.46 -8.43
N ASP A 175 9.82 -22.05 -9.06
CA ASP A 175 9.73 -21.98 -10.52
C ASP A 175 10.72 -20.94 -11.10
N ALA A 176 10.91 -19.81 -10.44
CA ALA A 176 11.92 -18.80 -10.85
C ALA A 176 13.35 -19.34 -10.68
N ALA A 177 13.63 -20.04 -9.57
CA ALA A 177 14.93 -20.66 -9.33
C ALA A 177 15.23 -21.79 -10.34
N TYR A 178 14.21 -22.59 -10.64
CA TYR A 178 14.32 -23.65 -11.65
C TYR A 178 14.60 -23.10 -13.04
N ALA A 179 13.87 -22.04 -13.45
CA ALA A 179 14.12 -21.39 -14.73
C ALA A 179 15.55 -20.83 -14.83
N TYR A 180 16.03 -20.18 -13.76
CA TYR A 180 17.42 -19.70 -13.71
C TYR A 180 18.41 -20.85 -13.82
N TRP A 181 18.19 -21.97 -13.11
CA TRP A 181 19.04 -23.15 -13.16
C TRP A 181 19.04 -23.80 -14.56
N GLN A 182 17.92 -23.82 -15.29
CA GLN A 182 17.89 -24.33 -16.66
C GLN A 182 18.81 -23.56 -17.60
N ASP A 183 18.93 -22.26 -17.42
CA ASP A 183 19.84 -21.40 -18.18
C ASP A 183 21.30 -21.51 -17.68
N HIS A 184 21.50 -21.94 -16.41
CA HIS A 184 22.80 -22.04 -15.73
C HIS A 184 22.92 -23.36 -14.94
N PRO A 185 23.03 -24.53 -15.61
CA PRO A 185 22.92 -25.84 -14.99
C PRO A 185 24.04 -26.23 -14.02
N GLU A 186 25.16 -25.47 -14.04
CA GLU A 186 26.28 -25.66 -13.08
C GLU A 186 26.04 -24.93 -11.75
N THR A 187 24.97 -24.11 -11.64
CA THR A 187 24.70 -23.33 -10.45
C THR A 187 24.15 -24.20 -9.32
N LEU A 188 24.74 -24.08 -8.13
CA LEU A 188 24.27 -24.75 -6.92
C LEU A 188 23.01 -24.08 -6.37
N LEU A 189 22.00 -24.85 -5.99
CA LEU A 189 20.77 -24.34 -5.40
C LEU A 189 20.75 -24.57 -3.87
N VAL A 190 20.64 -23.51 -3.08
CA VAL A 190 20.35 -23.61 -1.64
C VAL A 190 18.90 -23.22 -1.41
N VAL A 191 18.12 -24.12 -0.86
CA VAL A 191 16.71 -23.88 -0.49
C VAL A 191 16.63 -23.75 1.02
N ALA A 192 16.30 -22.54 1.49
CA ALA A 192 16.38 -22.18 2.91
C ALA A 192 15.01 -21.90 3.51
N GLY A 193 14.66 -22.68 4.53
CA GLY A 193 13.43 -22.54 5.30
C GLY A 193 13.22 -23.69 6.27
N GLY A 194 13.10 -23.37 7.55
CA GLY A 194 12.78 -24.34 8.60
C GLY A 194 11.30 -24.67 8.65
N GLN A 195 10.84 -25.21 9.75
CA GLN A 195 9.46 -25.61 9.94
C GLN A 195 8.68 -24.52 10.65
N GLY A 196 7.69 -23.95 9.95
CA GLY A 196 6.81 -22.92 10.47
C GLY A 196 5.59 -23.49 11.23
N PRO A 197 4.83 -22.63 11.92
CA PRO A 197 3.59 -23.03 12.59
C PRO A 197 2.56 -23.63 11.62
N GLY A 198 2.08 -24.84 11.94
CA GLY A 198 1.09 -25.56 11.10
C GLY A 198 1.71 -26.31 9.92
N GLU A 199 3.03 -26.38 9.83
CA GLU A 199 3.76 -27.20 8.87
C GLU A 199 4.16 -28.53 9.51
N THR A 200 4.17 -29.60 8.74
CA THR A 200 4.51 -30.95 9.21
C THR A 200 5.94 -31.33 8.86
N ILE A 201 6.56 -30.63 7.92
CA ILE A 201 7.96 -30.79 7.51
C ILE A 201 8.60 -29.40 7.33
N PRO A 202 9.94 -29.28 7.42
CA PRO A 202 10.64 -28.05 7.09
C PRO A 202 10.42 -27.63 5.63
N GLU A 203 10.32 -26.33 5.38
CA GLU A 203 10.16 -25.78 4.02
C GLU A 203 11.33 -26.22 3.12
N GLY A 204 12.57 -26.17 3.60
CA GLY A 204 13.77 -26.60 2.85
C GLY A 204 13.66 -28.01 2.30
N ARG A 205 13.06 -28.94 3.07
CA ARG A 205 12.84 -30.32 2.63
C ARG A 205 11.83 -30.39 1.48
N ALA A 206 10.68 -29.72 1.62
CA ALA A 206 9.66 -29.68 0.57
C ALA A 206 10.17 -29.01 -0.70
N MET A 207 10.95 -27.91 -0.54
CA MET A 207 11.56 -27.19 -1.66
C MET A 207 12.58 -28.07 -2.42
N LYS A 208 13.44 -28.79 -1.71
CA LYS A 208 14.39 -29.74 -2.33
C LYS A 208 13.66 -30.78 -3.12
N GLN A 209 12.67 -31.44 -2.50
CA GLN A 209 11.87 -32.48 -3.19
C GLN A 209 11.26 -31.92 -4.48
N TYR A 210 10.66 -30.74 -4.44
CA TYR A 210 10.03 -30.11 -5.60
C TYR A 210 11.02 -29.88 -6.76
N LEU A 211 12.24 -29.40 -6.47
CA LEU A 211 13.25 -29.14 -7.50
C LEU A 211 13.82 -30.43 -8.08
N VAL A 212 14.05 -31.45 -7.24
CA VAL A 212 14.50 -32.80 -7.69
C VAL A 212 13.42 -33.45 -8.56
N GLU A 213 12.15 -33.36 -8.18
CA GLU A 213 11.04 -33.88 -9.01
C GLU A 213 10.94 -33.15 -10.36
N LYS A 214 11.41 -31.92 -10.46
CA LYS A 214 11.52 -31.15 -11.71
C LYS A 214 12.76 -31.51 -12.55
N GLY A 215 13.66 -32.34 -12.04
CA GLY A 215 14.83 -32.84 -12.76
C GLY A 215 16.13 -32.15 -12.40
N VAL A 216 16.18 -31.33 -11.33
CA VAL A 216 17.44 -30.83 -10.79
C VAL A 216 18.17 -31.98 -10.09
N PRO A 217 19.47 -32.23 -10.38
CA PRO A 217 20.22 -33.25 -9.67
C PRO A 217 20.22 -33.05 -8.15
N GLU A 218 20.00 -34.12 -7.40
CA GLU A 218 19.83 -34.01 -5.94
C GLU A 218 21.07 -33.43 -5.24
N GLU A 219 22.25 -33.74 -5.75
CA GLU A 219 23.54 -33.26 -5.25
C GLU A 219 23.74 -31.73 -5.46
N GLN A 220 22.99 -31.13 -6.40
CA GLN A 220 22.99 -29.69 -6.65
C GLN A 220 21.99 -28.92 -5.78
N VAL A 221 21.12 -29.60 -5.01
CA VAL A 221 20.13 -28.95 -4.14
C VAL A 221 20.48 -29.17 -2.68
N LEU A 222 20.95 -28.12 -2.02
CA LEU A 222 21.22 -28.11 -0.58
C LEU A 222 20.00 -27.58 0.17
N ALA A 223 19.48 -28.36 1.13
CA ALA A 223 18.35 -27.95 1.96
C ALA A 223 18.81 -27.43 3.32
N GLU A 224 18.51 -26.18 3.62
CA GLU A 224 18.59 -25.60 4.94
C GLU A 224 17.21 -25.74 5.60
N CYS A 225 17.13 -26.40 6.77
CA CYS A 225 15.88 -26.82 7.40
C CYS A 225 15.72 -26.36 8.86
N ALA A 226 16.63 -25.56 9.37
CA ALA A 226 16.69 -25.18 10.80
C ALA A 226 16.25 -23.73 11.07
N SER A 227 16.24 -22.88 10.05
CA SER A 227 15.96 -21.45 10.17
C SER A 227 14.52 -21.15 10.58
N THR A 228 14.32 -20.11 11.39
CA THR A 228 13.01 -19.59 11.83
C THR A 228 12.77 -18.16 11.35
N SER A 229 13.76 -17.57 10.70
CA SER A 229 13.72 -16.17 10.22
C SER A 229 14.52 -16.01 8.93
N THR A 230 14.24 -14.92 8.19
CA THR A 230 15.01 -14.58 6.98
C THR A 230 16.49 -14.32 7.28
N GLU A 231 16.80 -13.79 8.46
CA GLU A 231 18.18 -13.58 8.93
C GLU A 231 18.90 -14.93 9.06
N GLU A 232 18.26 -15.91 9.70
CA GLU A 232 18.78 -17.26 9.87
C GLU A 232 18.87 -18.04 8.56
N ASN A 233 17.95 -17.82 7.62
CA ASN A 233 18.03 -18.43 6.29
C ASN A 233 19.42 -18.18 5.66
N PHE A 234 19.90 -16.93 5.70
CA PHE A 234 21.23 -16.60 5.16
C PHE A 234 22.37 -17.06 6.05
N ALA A 235 22.22 -16.90 7.36
CA ALA A 235 23.25 -17.33 8.31
C ALA A 235 23.54 -18.82 8.21
N PHE A 236 22.48 -19.65 8.04
CA PHE A 236 22.60 -21.11 7.95
C PHE A 236 22.88 -21.61 6.52
N SER A 237 22.52 -20.84 5.49
CA SER A 237 22.93 -21.16 4.11
C SER A 237 24.43 -20.97 3.87
N ARG A 238 25.05 -20.02 4.60
CA ARG A 238 26.48 -19.71 4.41
C ARG A 238 27.41 -20.90 4.68
N PRO A 239 27.32 -21.66 5.81
CA PRO A 239 28.16 -22.84 6.01
C PRO A 239 27.92 -23.93 4.97
N LEU A 240 26.68 -24.16 4.52
CA LEU A 240 26.36 -25.13 3.46
C LEU A 240 27.04 -24.80 2.14
N LEU A 241 27.11 -23.52 1.79
CA LEU A 241 27.86 -23.03 0.62
C LEU A 241 29.37 -23.19 0.82
N ALA A 242 29.90 -22.90 2.01
CA ALA A 242 31.33 -23.03 2.31
C ALA A 242 31.83 -24.48 2.19
N GLU A 243 31.02 -25.47 2.58
CA GLU A 243 31.30 -26.90 2.38
C GLU A 243 31.45 -27.29 0.89
N ARG A 244 30.86 -26.49 0.00
CA ARG A 244 31.00 -26.64 -1.46
C ARG A 244 32.01 -25.69 -2.08
N GLY A 245 32.88 -25.05 -1.27
CA GLY A 245 33.93 -24.14 -1.74
C GLY A 245 33.42 -22.77 -2.21
N ILE A 246 32.15 -22.40 -1.88
CA ILE A 246 31.56 -21.11 -2.22
C ILE A 246 31.59 -20.22 -0.98
N SER A 247 32.32 -19.11 -1.08
CA SER A 247 32.44 -18.14 0.02
C SER A 247 31.31 -17.09 -0.03
N ALA A 248 31.11 -16.35 1.06
CA ALA A 248 30.14 -15.27 1.10
C ALA A 248 30.51 -14.06 0.20
N SER A 249 31.74 -13.99 -0.30
CA SER A 249 32.18 -12.99 -1.29
C SER A 249 31.96 -13.43 -2.75
N ASP A 250 31.63 -14.69 -2.97
CA ASP A 250 31.31 -15.18 -4.30
C ASP A 250 29.94 -14.67 -4.77
N PRO A 251 29.75 -14.48 -6.09
CA PRO A 251 28.51 -13.99 -6.64
C PRO A 251 27.37 -15.00 -6.50
N VAL A 252 26.29 -14.60 -5.84
CA VAL A 252 25.11 -15.42 -5.61
C VAL A 252 23.81 -14.73 -6.07
N VAL A 253 22.79 -15.52 -6.37
CA VAL A 253 21.44 -15.02 -6.67
C VAL A 253 20.53 -15.29 -5.48
N LEU A 254 19.84 -14.25 -5.03
CA LEU A 254 18.75 -14.36 -4.07
C LEU A 254 17.42 -14.48 -4.81
N VAL A 255 16.70 -15.57 -4.61
CA VAL A 255 15.33 -15.76 -5.16
C VAL A 255 14.30 -15.59 -4.06
N THR A 256 13.46 -14.57 -4.23
CA THR A 256 12.29 -14.33 -3.38
C THR A 256 11.25 -13.51 -4.16
N ASN A 257 10.05 -13.27 -3.62
CA ASN A 257 9.09 -12.41 -4.32
C ASN A 257 9.51 -10.95 -4.28
N ALA A 258 9.15 -10.17 -5.32
CA ALA A 258 9.58 -8.78 -5.52
C ALA A 258 9.43 -7.89 -4.27
N PHE A 259 8.29 -7.99 -3.55
CA PHE A 259 8.06 -7.20 -2.33
C PHE A 259 9.12 -7.46 -1.25
N HIS A 260 9.72 -8.65 -1.20
CA HIS A 260 10.65 -9.06 -0.15
C HIS A 260 12.12 -8.84 -0.50
N CYS A 261 12.46 -8.62 -1.77
CA CYS A 261 13.85 -8.52 -2.27
C CYS A 261 14.70 -7.49 -1.52
N TYR A 262 14.15 -6.30 -1.22
CA TYR A 262 14.90 -5.27 -0.49
C TYR A 262 15.38 -5.76 0.87
N ARG A 263 14.45 -6.22 1.72
CA ARG A 263 14.76 -6.65 3.09
C ARG A 263 15.61 -7.91 3.11
N ALA A 264 15.32 -8.87 2.23
CA ALA A 264 16.13 -10.08 2.09
C ALA A 264 17.56 -9.79 1.68
N GLY A 265 17.80 -8.87 0.72
CA GLY A 265 19.15 -8.42 0.36
C GLY A 265 19.91 -7.76 1.52
N LYS A 266 19.17 -7.03 2.40
CA LYS A 266 19.78 -6.49 3.62
C LYS A 266 20.19 -7.56 4.63
N TYR A 267 19.39 -8.61 4.79
CA TYR A 267 19.75 -9.76 5.64
C TYR A 267 20.90 -10.60 5.04
N ALA A 268 20.94 -10.73 3.71
CA ALA A 268 22.09 -11.36 3.04
C ALA A 268 23.41 -10.61 3.35
N ALA A 269 23.38 -9.28 3.25
CA ALA A 269 24.52 -8.44 3.60
C ALA A 269 24.92 -8.57 5.09
N MET A 270 23.95 -8.65 6.01
CA MET A 270 24.23 -8.89 7.43
C MET A 270 24.85 -10.27 7.69
N ALA A 271 24.51 -11.29 6.89
CA ALA A 271 25.15 -12.61 6.95
C ALA A 271 26.53 -12.65 6.27
N GLY A 272 26.99 -11.53 5.70
CA GLY A 272 28.32 -11.37 5.12
C GLY A 272 28.40 -11.61 3.61
N PHE A 273 27.27 -11.83 2.93
CA PHE A 273 27.24 -11.90 1.47
C PHE A 273 27.45 -10.50 0.87
N THR A 274 28.44 -10.38 -0.05
CA THR A 274 28.84 -9.07 -0.60
C THR A 274 28.42 -8.86 -2.06
N ASP A 275 28.24 -9.94 -2.83
CA ASP A 275 27.78 -9.89 -4.23
C ASP A 275 26.49 -10.70 -4.38
N VAL A 276 25.36 -10.01 -4.22
CA VAL A 276 24.02 -10.61 -4.21
C VAL A 276 23.13 -9.95 -5.23
N ASP A 277 22.88 -10.64 -6.33
CA ASP A 277 21.85 -10.25 -7.28
C ASP A 277 20.47 -10.78 -6.84
N LYS A 278 19.42 -10.07 -7.22
CA LYS A 278 18.06 -10.41 -6.82
C LYS A 278 17.24 -10.88 -8.00
N LEU A 279 16.68 -12.06 -7.90
CA LEU A 279 15.74 -12.60 -8.88
C LEU A 279 14.32 -12.58 -8.29
N PRO A 280 13.51 -11.56 -8.64
CA PRO A 280 12.16 -11.43 -8.11
C PRO A 280 11.21 -12.46 -8.73
N ALA A 281 10.69 -13.37 -7.90
CA ALA A 281 9.65 -14.29 -8.30
C ALA A 281 8.30 -13.60 -8.43
N SER A 282 7.46 -14.10 -9.31
CA SER A 282 6.09 -13.62 -9.50
C SER A 282 5.23 -13.78 -8.25
N ILE A 283 4.09 -13.08 -8.24
CA ILE A 283 3.12 -13.12 -7.14
C ILE A 283 1.70 -13.19 -7.69
N ASN A 284 0.84 -14.00 -7.07
CA ASN A 284 -0.57 -14.05 -7.45
C ASN A 284 -1.29 -12.75 -7.10
N ALA A 285 -2.19 -12.30 -7.97
CA ALA A 285 -2.91 -11.03 -7.81
C ALA A 285 -3.60 -10.87 -6.44
N SER A 286 -4.20 -11.94 -5.90
CA SER A 286 -4.86 -11.93 -4.59
C SER A 286 -3.90 -11.75 -3.40
N ALA A 287 -2.61 -12.03 -3.58
CA ALA A 287 -1.58 -11.90 -2.56
C ALA A 287 -0.82 -10.57 -2.62
N VAL A 288 -0.96 -9.79 -3.71
CA VAL A 288 -0.22 -8.54 -3.91
C VAL A 288 -0.44 -7.58 -2.74
N LEU A 289 -1.67 -7.12 -2.52
CA LEU A 289 -1.95 -6.13 -1.47
C LEU A 289 -1.56 -6.62 -0.06
N PRO A 290 -1.97 -7.82 0.39
CA PRO A 290 -1.57 -8.30 1.71
C PRO A 290 -0.06 -8.38 1.91
N CYS A 291 0.68 -8.88 0.90
CA CYS A 291 2.12 -9.02 1.00
C CYS A 291 2.84 -7.68 1.02
N TYR A 292 2.47 -6.76 0.12
CA TYR A 292 3.10 -5.44 0.08
C TYR A 292 2.77 -4.59 1.31
N PHE A 293 1.53 -4.63 1.81
CA PHE A 293 1.16 -3.91 3.03
C PHE A 293 1.95 -4.41 4.24
N ARG A 294 2.02 -5.73 4.41
CA ARG A 294 2.84 -6.33 5.47
C ARG A 294 4.32 -5.93 5.33
N GLU A 295 4.83 -5.92 4.11
CA GLU A 295 6.24 -5.65 3.87
C GLU A 295 6.63 -4.20 4.18
N VAL A 296 5.76 -3.21 3.95
CA VAL A 296 6.01 -1.82 4.38
C VAL A 296 6.33 -1.77 5.88
N PHE A 297 5.52 -2.44 6.72
CA PHE A 297 5.77 -2.49 8.16
C PHE A 297 7.01 -3.31 8.52
N ALA A 298 7.29 -4.39 7.78
CA ALA A 298 8.49 -5.19 7.98
C ALA A 298 9.78 -4.42 7.63
N VAL A 299 9.75 -3.58 6.60
CA VAL A 299 10.86 -2.68 6.25
C VAL A 299 11.05 -1.59 7.30
N LEU A 300 9.95 -0.97 7.79
CA LEU A 300 10.03 -0.02 8.89
C LEU A 300 10.63 -0.66 10.15
N TYR A 301 10.15 -1.87 10.51
CA TYR A 301 10.74 -2.64 11.61
C TYR A 301 12.24 -2.89 11.42
N TYR A 302 12.64 -3.30 10.20
CA TYR A 302 14.05 -3.50 9.87
C TYR A 302 14.86 -2.21 10.06
N TRP A 303 14.38 -1.08 9.56
CA TRP A 303 15.11 0.20 9.70
C TRP A 303 15.25 0.66 11.14
N VAL A 304 14.21 0.47 11.95
CA VAL A 304 14.22 0.92 13.36
C VAL A 304 15.04 -0.02 14.25
N PHE A 305 14.94 -1.34 14.05
CA PHE A 305 15.46 -2.30 15.03
C PHE A 305 16.63 -3.15 14.56
N LYS A 306 16.81 -3.31 13.23
CA LYS A 306 17.82 -4.23 12.68
C LYS A 306 18.92 -3.56 11.87
N SER A 307 18.71 -2.35 11.37
CA SER A 307 19.76 -1.65 10.60
C SER A 307 20.90 -1.19 11.52
N SER A 308 22.12 -1.11 10.98
CA SER A 308 23.30 -0.59 11.70
C SER A 308 23.12 0.85 12.22
N ALA A 309 22.23 1.62 11.59
CA ALA A 309 21.82 2.93 12.09
C ALA A 309 21.05 2.86 13.42
N ALA A 310 20.44 1.72 13.76
CA ALA A 310 19.77 1.51 15.04
C ALA A 310 20.75 1.19 16.20
N GLY A 311 22.02 0.92 15.91
CA GLY A 311 23.04 0.65 16.93
C GLY A 311 23.22 1.80 17.94
N TRP A 312 22.97 3.05 17.52
CA TRP A 312 22.98 4.20 18.41
C TRP A 312 21.77 4.21 19.38
N MET A 313 20.59 3.71 18.98
CA MET A 313 19.42 3.58 19.86
C MET A 313 19.61 2.48 20.90
N HIS A 314 20.20 1.33 20.52
CA HIS A 314 20.56 0.28 21.49
C HIS A 314 21.59 0.78 22.51
N GLY A 315 22.56 1.57 22.09
CA GLY A 315 23.53 2.23 22.97
C GLY A 315 22.89 3.28 23.91
N MET A 316 21.79 3.90 23.51
CA MET A 316 21.08 4.89 24.32
C MET A 316 20.15 4.22 25.33
N VAL A 317 19.40 3.19 24.94
CA VAL A 317 18.51 2.42 25.83
C VAL A 317 19.32 1.63 26.86
N GLY A 318 20.44 1.02 26.47
CA GLY A 318 21.36 0.34 27.40
C GLY A 318 21.97 1.28 28.44
N ARG A 319 22.19 2.55 28.13
CA ARG A 319 22.66 3.57 29.10
C ARG A 319 21.55 4.08 30.05
N LEU A 320 20.29 3.96 29.68
CA LEU A 320 19.15 4.31 30.52
C LEU A 320 18.78 3.21 31.55
N GLN A 321 19.22 1.97 31.33
CA GLN A 321 19.00 0.85 32.26
C GLN A 321 20.12 0.68 33.32
N ILE A 322 21.15 1.50 33.27
CA ILE A 322 22.30 1.46 34.22
C ILE A 322 22.29 2.73 35.12
N LYS A 323 21.10 3.23 35.52
CA LYS A 323 21.00 4.22 36.60
C LYS A 323 19.93 3.82 37.60
#